data_39f3ee0c24905bb3326bc848f2ef533f
#
_entry.id   39f3ee0c24905bb3326bc848f2ef533f
#
_cell.length_a   1.000
_cell.length_b   1.000
_cell.length_c   1.000
_cell.angle_alpha   90.00
_cell.angle_beta   90.00
_cell.angle_gamma   90.00
#
_symmetry.space_group_name_H-M   'P 1'
#
loop_
_entity.id
_entity.type
_entity.pdbx_description
1 polymer ?
#
loop_
_entity_poly.entity_id
_entity_poly.type
_entity_poly.pdbx_seq_one_letter_code
_entity_poly.pdbx_strand_id
1 'polypeptide(L)'
;MKKLKRNERIGALMKILSDRPNHIFTYNYFTDIFNAAKSTISEDIVIAKELVEKLELGDIETISGASGGVKYSPRISKNKIDKFLKEIASKLSDKSRLIPGGFMYMADVLYHPDTVYNIGKIFATKFAGQNIDYVVTVETKGIPLALMTGKILNVPLVIIRRNTKVTEGPTVSINYLSGSTKQIQTMSLSRRAIPEGSRVLIIDDFMKAGGTAKGMQDMMKEFKAHVVGTGIMIATAQPANKVVSNYTNLLTLKGIDEDKEEIYVEPSI
;
A
#
# COMPACT_ATOMS: atom_id res chain seq x y z
N MET A 1 -31.03 21.15 10.10
CA MET A 1 -30.65 19.88 10.80
C MET A 1 -30.75 20.10 12.30
N LYS A 2 -31.19 19.07 13.08
CA LYS A 2 -31.17 19.12 14.54
C LYS A 2 -29.71 19.22 15.02
N LYS A 3 -29.44 20.08 16.02
CA LYS A 3 -28.09 20.27 16.56
C LYS A 3 -27.60 18.94 17.17
N LEU A 4 -26.44 18.43 16.70
CA LEU A 4 -25.85 17.21 17.18
C LEU A 4 -25.26 17.39 18.60
N LYS A 5 -25.41 16.36 19.44
CA LYS A 5 -24.74 16.29 20.75
C LYS A 5 -23.24 16.00 20.53
N ARG A 6 -22.42 16.27 21.56
CA ARG A 6 -20.96 16.09 21.50
C ARG A 6 -20.54 14.70 21.04
N ASN A 7 -21.10 13.66 21.66
CA ASN A 7 -20.81 12.26 21.31
C ASN A 7 -21.23 11.91 19.88
N GLU A 8 -22.33 12.47 19.38
CA GLU A 8 -22.77 12.26 18.00
C GLU A 8 -21.82 12.93 17.02
N ARG A 9 -21.33 14.15 17.34
CA ARG A 9 -20.35 14.85 16.49
C ARG A 9 -19.01 14.13 16.45
N ILE A 10 -18.48 13.68 17.63
CA ILE A 10 -17.21 12.92 17.68
C ILE A 10 -17.32 11.61 16.89
N GLY A 11 -18.41 10.87 17.02
CA GLY A 11 -18.66 9.66 16.25
C GLY A 11 -18.70 9.93 14.73
N ALA A 12 -19.43 10.96 14.30
CA ALA A 12 -19.50 11.36 12.90
C ALA A 12 -18.16 11.87 12.36
N LEU A 13 -17.42 12.67 13.15
CA LEU A 13 -16.08 13.16 12.81
C LEU A 13 -15.12 12.00 12.57
N MET A 14 -15.07 11.03 13.49
CA MET A 14 -14.24 9.84 13.34
C MET A 14 -14.60 9.02 12.12
N LYS A 15 -15.90 8.85 11.84
CA LYS A 15 -16.36 8.13 10.64
C LYS A 15 -15.88 8.83 9.36
N ILE A 16 -16.07 10.14 9.27
CA ILE A 16 -15.65 10.94 8.10
C ILE A 16 -14.14 10.86 7.89
N LEU A 17 -13.35 11.04 8.95
CA LEU A 17 -11.90 10.98 8.89
C LEU A 17 -11.40 9.58 8.50
N SER A 18 -12.02 8.52 9.04
CA SER A 18 -11.63 7.14 8.76
C SER A 18 -11.98 6.68 7.33
N ASP A 19 -13.05 7.21 6.74
CA ASP A 19 -13.45 6.88 5.37
C ASP A 19 -12.48 7.44 4.32
N ARG A 20 -11.81 8.54 4.65
CA ARG A 20 -10.84 9.21 3.78
C ARG A 20 -9.53 9.50 4.52
N PRO A 21 -8.77 8.44 4.84
CA PRO A 21 -7.49 8.59 5.53
C PRO A 21 -6.53 9.47 4.71
N ASN A 22 -5.64 10.18 5.41
CA ASN A 22 -4.68 11.13 4.83
C ASN A 22 -5.28 12.27 3.99
N HIS A 23 -6.61 12.41 3.97
CA HIS A 23 -7.29 13.57 3.40
C HIS A 23 -7.35 14.70 4.43
N ILE A 24 -7.05 15.93 3.99
CA ILE A 24 -7.15 17.13 4.83
C ILE A 24 -8.56 17.68 4.73
N PHE A 25 -9.30 17.63 5.84
CA PHE A 25 -10.59 18.28 5.97
C PHE A 25 -10.42 19.64 6.63
N THR A 26 -10.94 20.70 6.03
CA THR A 26 -10.90 22.02 6.65
C THR A 26 -11.82 22.09 7.88
N TYR A 27 -11.55 23.00 8.81
CA TYR A 27 -12.46 23.23 9.95
C TYR A 27 -13.86 23.66 9.47
N ASN A 28 -13.93 24.47 8.41
CA ASN A 28 -15.20 24.92 7.85
C ASN A 28 -16.07 23.76 7.38
N TYR A 29 -15.49 22.72 6.78
CA TYR A 29 -16.22 21.52 6.40
C TYR A 29 -16.98 20.91 7.59
N PHE A 30 -16.37 20.84 8.76
CA PHE A 30 -17.02 20.29 9.96
C PHE A 30 -17.98 21.28 10.61
N THR A 31 -17.67 22.59 10.63
CA THR A 31 -18.60 23.61 11.15
C THR A 31 -19.90 23.62 10.37
N ASP A 32 -19.83 23.47 9.04
CA ASP A 32 -21.00 23.47 8.15
C ASP A 32 -21.85 22.20 8.34
N ILE A 33 -21.20 21.02 8.35
CA ILE A 33 -21.92 19.74 8.52
C ILE A 33 -22.56 19.61 9.89
N PHE A 34 -21.86 20.03 10.95
CA PHE A 34 -22.34 19.85 12.33
C PHE A 34 -23.11 21.03 12.87
N ASN A 35 -23.19 22.13 12.14
CA ASN A 35 -23.76 23.41 12.60
C ASN A 35 -23.23 23.79 13.99
N ALA A 36 -21.89 23.80 14.13
CA ALA A 36 -21.19 24.04 15.39
C ALA A 36 -20.05 25.05 15.21
N ALA A 37 -19.73 25.78 16.27
CA ALA A 37 -18.64 26.76 16.25
C ALA A 37 -17.26 26.06 16.07
N LYS A 38 -16.31 26.77 15.46
CA LYS A 38 -14.94 26.27 15.23
C LYS A 38 -14.25 25.83 16.53
N SER A 39 -14.46 26.54 17.64
CA SER A 39 -13.95 26.16 18.96
C SER A 39 -14.49 24.80 19.42
N THR A 40 -15.79 24.56 19.22
CA THR A 40 -16.44 23.28 19.54
C THR A 40 -15.85 22.14 18.70
N ILE A 41 -15.64 22.36 17.42
CA ILE A 41 -15.00 21.37 16.52
C ILE A 41 -13.56 21.08 16.97
N SER A 42 -12.82 22.13 17.35
CA SER A 42 -11.44 21.97 17.88
C SER A 42 -11.38 21.08 19.13
N GLU A 43 -12.32 21.28 20.08
CA GLU A 43 -12.42 20.42 21.27
C GLU A 43 -12.79 18.98 20.92
N ASP A 44 -13.74 18.77 19.98
CA ASP A 44 -14.14 17.43 19.52
C ASP A 44 -12.96 16.70 18.86
N ILE A 45 -12.12 17.43 18.08
CA ILE A 45 -10.89 16.88 17.47
C ILE A 45 -9.87 16.46 18.52
N VAL A 46 -9.67 17.25 19.59
CA VAL A 46 -8.75 16.90 20.68
C VAL A 46 -9.16 15.56 21.32
N ILE A 47 -10.46 15.40 21.62
CA ILE A 47 -10.97 14.15 22.21
C ILE A 47 -10.79 12.98 21.24
N ALA A 48 -11.09 13.19 19.95
CA ALA A 48 -10.89 12.17 18.94
C ALA A 48 -9.42 11.74 18.81
N LYS A 49 -8.49 12.71 18.88
CA LYS A 49 -7.04 12.48 18.84
C LYS A 49 -6.59 11.62 20.04
N GLU A 50 -6.95 11.99 21.26
CA GLU A 50 -6.62 11.24 22.46
C GLU A 50 -7.13 9.80 22.40
N LEU A 51 -8.35 9.58 21.87
CA LEU A 51 -8.92 8.25 21.71
C LEU A 51 -8.13 7.40 20.70
N VAL A 52 -7.78 7.99 19.57
CA VAL A 52 -7.04 7.31 18.48
C VAL A 52 -5.64 6.91 18.96
N GLU A 53 -4.94 7.81 19.68
CA GLU A 53 -3.64 7.55 20.28
C GLU A 53 -3.72 6.44 21.36
N LYS A 54 -4.67 6.54 22.28
CA LYS A 54 -4.87 5.58 23.38
C LYS A 54 -5.14 4.16 22.88
N LEU A 55 -5.85 4.03 21.76
CA LEU A 55 -6.22 2.72 21.17
C LEU A 55 -5.23 2.26 20.08
N GLU A 56 -4.14 3.01 19.83
CA GLU A 56 -3.15 2.74 18.77
C GLU A 56 -3.79 2.53 17.40
N LEU A 57 -4.77 3.39 17.05
CA LEU A 57 -5.48 3.30 15.78
C LEU A 57 -4.82 4.12 14.66
N GLY A 58 -3.97 5.07 15.02
CA GLY A 58 -3.30 5.99 14.10
C GLY A 58 -3.05 7.34 14.74
N ASP A 59 -2.94 8.38 13.93
CA ASP A 59 -2.73 9.76 14.36
C ASP A 59 -3.78 10.70 13.77
N ILE A 60 -4.21 11.69 14.55
CA ILE A 60 -4.96 12.84 14.06
C ILE A 60 -4.04 14.07 14.15
N GLU A 61 -3.75 14.65 13.00
CA GLU A 61 -2.89 15.80 12.84
C GLU A 61 -3.69 17.05 12.49
N THR A 62 -3.39 18.18 13.14
CA THR A 62 -3.89 19.50 12.75
C THR A 62 -2.82 20.19 11.91
N ILE A 63 -3.20 20.60 10.70
CA ILE A 63 -2.34 21.27 9.74
C ILE A 63 -2.70 22.75 9.75
N SER A 64 -1.71 23.61 10.00
CA SER A 64 -1.87 25.06 10.01
C SER A 64 -1.81 25.66 8.62
N GLY A 65 -2.36 26.89 8.43
CA GLY A 65 -2.30 27.67 7.19
C GLY A 65 -3.63 27.79 6.46
N ALA A 66 -3.63 28.50 5.33
CA ALA A 66 -4.82 28.76 4.53
C ALA A 66 -5.49 27.49 3.98
N SER A 67 -4.70 26.48 3.63
CA SER A 67 -5.15 25.16 3.22
C SER A 67 -5.14 24.14 4.38
N GLY A 68 -5.08 24.63 5.61
CA GLY A 68 -4.99 23.82 6.81
C GLY A 68 -6.31 23.15 7.18
N GLY A 69 -6.20 22.21 8.10
CA GLY A 69 -7.35 21.43 8.55
C GLY A 69 -6.94 20.29 9.49
N VAL A 70 -7.73 19.24 9.49
CA VAL A 70 -7.46 18.03 10.26
C VAL A 70 -7.37 16.83 9.32
N LYS A 71 -6.43 15.95 9.60
CA LYS A 71 -6.15 14.73 8.84
C LYS A 71 -6.02 13.55 9.81
N TYR A 72 -6.59 12.41 9.45
CA TYR A 72 -6.38 11.15 10.13
C TYR A 72 -5.46 10.26 9.29
N SER A 73 -4.39 9.76 9.91
CA SER A 73 -3.44 8.83 9.30
C SER A 73 -3.50 7.50 10.06
N PRO A 74 -4.12 6.46 9.49
CA PRO A 74 -4.14 5.15 10.14
C PRO A 74 -2.71 4.61 10.22
N ARG A 75 -2.30 4.22 11.41
CA ARG A 75 -1.03 3.53 11.67
C ARG A 75 -1.30 2.20 12.33
N ILE A 76 -0.32 1.34 12.29
CA ILE A 76 -0.35 0.04 12.93
C ILE A 76 0.92 -0.11 13.77
N SER A 77 0.78 -0.46 15.05
CA SER A 77 1.93 -0.63 15.94
C SER A 77 2.77 -1.83 15.53
N LYS A 78 4.06 -1.80 15.87
CA LYS A 78 5.01 -2.87 15.54
C LYS A 78 4.51 -4.23 16.02
N ASN A 79 4.01 -4.31 17.24
CA ASN A 79 3.49 -5.57 17.80
C ASN A 79 2.32 -6.14 16.99
N LYS A 80 1.40 -5.27 16.52
CA LYS A 80 0.28 -5.70 15.67
C LYS A 80 0.75 -6.14 14.28
N ILE A 81 1.78 -5.46 13.72
CA ILE A 81 2.44 -5.88 12.47
C ILE A 81 3.05 -7.26 12.64
N ASP A 82 3.88 -7.46 13.67
CA ASP A 82 4.58 -8.72 13.91
C ASP A 82 3.59 -9.89 14.08
N LYS A 83 2.51 -9.68 14.85
CA LYS A 83 1.46 -10.68 15.03
C LYS A 83 0.78 -11.03 13.70
N PHE A 84 0.34 -10.02 12.97
CA PHE A 84 -0.33 -10.21 11.68
C PHE A 84 0.56 -10.93 10.66
N LEU A 85 1.83 -10.53 10.55
CA LEU A 85 2.76 -11.16 9.59
C LEU A 85 3.09 -12.61 9.99
N LYS A 86 3.16 -12.94 11.28
CA LYS A 86 3.30 -14.33 11.74
C LYS A 86 2.07 -15.18 11.37
N GLU A 87 0.87 -14.64 11.53
CA GLU A 87 -0.37 -15.31 11.13
C GLU A 87 -0.40 -15.58 9.62
N ILE A 88 -0.04 -14.58 8.80
CA ILE A 88 0.03 -14.75 7.33
C ILE A 88 1.15 -15.73 6.94
N ALA A 89 2.33 -15.65 7.56
CA ALA A 89 3.42 -16.59 7.30
C ALA A 89 3.01 -18.03 7.61
N SER A 90 2.39 -18.27 8.77
CA SER A 90 1.86 -19.60 9.15
C SER A 90 0.82 -20.09 8.14
N LYS A 91 -0.12 -19.23 7.74
CA LYS A 91 -1.13 -19.56 6.72
C LYS A 91 -0.49 -19.92 5.38
N LEU A 92 0.53 -19.20 4.94
CA LEU A 92 1.24 -19.46 3.68
C LEU A 92 2.15 -20.67 3.74
N SER A 93 2.58 -21.10 4.92
CA SER A 93 3.40 -22.32 5.13
C SER A 93 2.58 -23.60 5.19
N ASP A 94 1.26 -23.53 5.05
CA ASP A 94 0.40 -24.72 5.02
C ASP A 94 0.70 -25.55 3.76
N LYS A 95 0.95 -26.86 3.95
CA LYS A 95 1.30 -27.78 2.86
C LYS A 95 0.20 -27.90 1.78
N SER A 96 -1.06 -27.68 2.12
CA SER A 96 -2.17 -27.70 1.15
C SER A 96 -2.03 -26.61 0.08
N ARG A 97 -1.13 -25.66 0.25
CA ARG A 97 -0.84 -24.57 -0.71
C ARG A 97 0.24 -24.92 -1.73
N LEU A 98 0.88 -26.07 -1.56
CA LEU A 98 1.89 -26.53 -2.51
C LEU A 98 1.23 -26.86 -3.85
N ILE A 99 1.76 -26.28 -4.91
CA ILE A 99 1.39 -26.57 -6.31
C ILE A 99 2.59 -27.23 -6.98
N PRO A 100 2.39 -28.30 -7.78
CA PRO A 100 3.47 -28.97 -8.49
C PRO A 100 4.38 -27.99 -9.25
N GLY A 101 5.69 -28.22 -9.21
CA GLY A 101 6.72 -27.36 -9.79
C GLY A 101 7.23 -26.28 -8.85
N GLY A 102 7.07 -26.46 -7.53
CA GLY A 102 7.61 -25.57 -6.50
C GLY A 102 6.89 -24.22 -6.43
N PHE A 103 5.60 -24.18 -6.73
CA PHE A 103 4.76 -23.01 -6.61
C PHE A 103 3.90 -23.06 -5.34
N MET A 104 3.49 -21.88 -4.88
CA MET A 104 2.62 -21.71 -3.72
C MET A 104 1.32 -21.01 -4.10
N TYR A 105 0.18 -21.58 -3.70
CA TYR A 105 -1.11 -20.94 -3.84
C TYR A 105 -1.29 -19.82 -2.81
N MET A 106 -1.57 -18.60 -3.28
CA MET A 106 -1.72 -17.43 -2.43
C MET A 106 -2.86 -16.48 -2.85
N ALA A 107 -3.64 -16.87 -3.84
CA ALA A 107 -4.69 -15.99 -4.37
C ALA A 107 -5.76 -15.65 -3.31
N ASP A 108 -6.14 -16.59 -2.46
CA ASP A 108 -7.08 -16.38 -1.34
C ASP A 108 -6.56 -15.39 -0.28
N VAL A 109 -5.25 -15.27 -0.14
CA VAL A 109 -4.60 -14.28 0.75
C VAL A 109 -4.57 -12.91 0.07
N LEU A 110 -4.19 -12.87 -1.23
CA LEU A 110 -4.06 -11.64 -2.00
C LEU A 110 -5.40 -10.98 -2.37
N TYR A 111 -6.50 -11.72 -2.34
CA TYR A 111 -7.83 -11.19 -2.66
C TYR A 111 -8.76 -11.12 -1.45
N HIS A 112 -8.26 -11.45 -0.25
CA HIS A 112 -9.05 -11.31 0.98
C HIS A 112 -9.05 -9.85 1.44
N PRO A 113 -10.21 -9.18 1.56
CA PRO A 113 -10.30 -7.75 1.85
C PRO A 113 -9.52 -7.29 3.09
N ASP A 114 -9.69 -7.99 4.21
CA ASP A 114 -9.00 -7.62 5.46
C ASP A 114 -7.50 -7.82 5.38
N THR A 115 -7.04 -8.85 4.66
CA THR A 115 -5.62 -9.11 4.47
C THR A 115 -4.97 -8.00 3.65
N VAL A 116 -5.54 -7.66 2.49
CA VAL A 116 -4.97 -6.60 1.63
C VAL A 116 -5.08 -5.22 2.27
N TYR A 117 -6.13 -4.97 3.05
CA TYR A 117 -6.27 -3.73 3.83
C TYR A 117 -5.15 -3.59 4.88
N ASN A 118 -4.89 -4.65 5.66
CA ASN A 118 -3.82 -4.62 6.68
C ASN A 118 -2.43 -4.52 6.04
N ILE A 119 -2.17 -5.22 4.94
CA ILE A 119 -0.92 -5.08 4.18
C ILE A 119 -0.76 -3.65 3.66
N GLY A 120 -1.83 -3.06 3.10
CA GLY A 120 -1.83 -1.67 2.66
C GLY A 120 -1.51 -0.69 3.80
N LYS A 121 -2.08 -0.91 5.01
CA LYS A 121 -1.72 -0.13 6.22
C LYS A 121 -0.26 -0.29 6.62
N ILE A 122 0.29 -1.49 6.53
CA ILE A 122 1.70 -1.74 6.86
C ILE A 122 2.59 -0.97 5.89
N PHE A 123 2.34 -1.05 4.57
CA PHE A 123 3.11 -0.29 3.59
C PHE A 123 2.95 1.22 3.79
N ALA A 124 1.73 1.71 3.97
CA ALA A 124 1.51 3.13 4.24
C ALA A 124 2.23 3.62 5.50
N THR A 125 2.30 2.79 6.56
CA THR A 125 3.06 3.10 7.78
C THR A 125 4.57 3.12 7.54
N LYS A 126 5.09 2.14 6.77
CA LYS A 126 6.53 2.03 6.49
C LYS A 126 7.06 3.14 5.60
N PHE A 127 6.26 3.61 4.68
CA PHE A 127 6.60 4.69 3.76
C PHE A 127 6.00 6.05 4.15
N ALA A 128 5.54 6.19 5.40
CA ALA A 128 5.05 7.45 5.92
C ALA A 128 6.10 8.57 5.80
N GLY A 129 5.67 9.78 5.46
CA GLY A 129 6.56 10.95 5.32
C GLY A 129 7.34 11.03 4.00
N GLN A 130 7.16 10.08 3.09
CA GLN A 130 7.88 10.07 1.80
C GLN A 130 7.26 10.99 0.73
N ASN A 131 6.20 11.76 1.02
CA ASN A 131 5.51 12.63 0.07
C ASN A 131 5.21 11.93 -1.26
N ILE A 132 4.42 10.86 -1.19
CA ILE A 132 4.08 10.01 -2.32
C ILE A 132 2.95 10.65 -3.11
N ASP A 133 3.10 10.76 -4.44
CA ASP A 133 2.06 11.26 -5.35
C ASP A 133 1.24 10.12 -5.99
N TYR A 134 1.88 8.97 -6.23
CA TYR A 134 1.26 7.80 -6.87
C TYR A 134 1.77 6.51 -6.26
N VAL A 135 0.89 5.52 -6.16
CA VAL A 135 1.29 4.12 -5.98
C VAL A 135 1.31 3.47 -7.36
N VAL A 136 2.36 2.70 -7.64
CA VAL A 136 2.58 2.03 -8.93
C VAL A 136 2.67 0.53 -8.72
N THR A 137 2.04 -0.24 -9.58
CA THR A 137 2.17 -1.71 -9.63
C THR A 137 2.12 -2.21 -11.06
N VAL A 138 2.48 -3.47 -11.27
CA VAL A 138 2.26 -4.15 -12.54
C VAL A 138 1.08 -5.12 -12.41
N GLU A 139 0.30 -5.30 -13.51
CA GLU A 139 -0.75 -6.32 -13.53
C GLU A 139 -0.14 -7.71 -13.28
N THR A 140 -0.76 -8.63 -12.47
CA THR A 140 -2.16 -8.60 -12.01
C THR A 140 -2.27 -8.65 -10.48
N LYS A 141 -1.47 -9.50 -9.80
CA LYS A 141 -1.67 -9.87 -8.39
C LYS A 141 -1.28 -8.78 -7.38
N GLY A 142 -0.37 -7.87 -7.77
CA GLY A 142 0.00 -6.70 -6.96
C GLY A 142 -1.12 -5.64 -6.85
N ILE A 143 -2.11 -5.65 -7.76
CA ILE A 143 -3.15 -4.61 -7.85
C ILE A 143 -3.92 -4.43 -6.53
N PRO A 144 -4.45 -5.46 -5.86
CA PRO A 144 -5.20 -5.28 -4.61
C PRO A 144 -4.38 -4.63 -3.50
N LEU A 145 -3.12 -5.03 -3.36
CA LEU A 145 -2.19 -4.49 -2.36
C LEU A 145 -1.88 -3.01 -2.63
N ALA A 146 -1.57 -2.70 -3.88
CA ALA A 146 -1.28 -1.34 -4.34
C ALA A 146 -2.50 -0.42 -4.21
N LEU A 147 -3.72 -0.93 -4.53
CA LEU A 147 -4.97 -0.17 -4.38
C LEU A 147 -5.25 0.18 -2.92
N MET A 148 -5.09 -0.78 -2.00
CA MET A 148 -5.29 -0.52 -0.58
C MET A 148 -4.22 0.41 0.00
N THR A 149 -2.97 0.26 -0.44
CA THR A 149 -1.89 1.19 -0.07
C THR A 149 -2.21 2.61 -0.54
N GLY A 150 -2.63 2.77 -1.81
CA GLY A 150 -3.04 4.07 -2.36
C GLY A 150 -4.24 4.66 -1.66
N LYS A 151 -5.25 3.84 -1.31
CA LYS A 151 -6.41 4.28 -0.53
C LYS A 151 -6.00 4.86 0.82
N ILE A 152 -5.10 4.20 1.54
CA ILE A 152 -4.66 4.64 2.87
C ILE A 152 -3.77 5.88 2.77
N LEU A 153 -2.89 5.94 1.78
CA LEU A 153 -2.06 7.13 1.52
C LEU A 153 -2.85 8.30 0.93
N ASN A 154 -4.08 8.06 0.45
CA ASN A 154 -4.92 9.02 -0.29
C ASN A 154 -4.26 9.50 -1.59
N VAL A 155 -3.67 8.57 -2.33
CA VAL A 155 -3.02 8.84 -3.62
C VAL A 155 -3.52 7.87 -4.69
N PRO A 156 -3.54 8.27 -5.97
CA PRO A 156 -3.99 7.42 -7.06
C PRO A 156 -3.08 6.23 -7.30
N LEU A 157 -3.68 5.13 -7.79
CA LEU A 157 -2.99 3.96 -8.28
C LEU A 157 -2.74 4.06 -9.78
N VAL A 158 -1.52 3.73 -10.21
CA VAL A 158 -1.12 3.55 -11.61
C VAL A 158 -0.75 2.09 -11.84
N ILE A 159 -1.34 1.48 -12.88
CA ILE A 159 -1.12 0.08 -13.22
C ILE A 159 -0.34 -0.01 -14.53
N ILE A 160 0.86 -0.56 -14.46
CA ILE A 160 1.68 -0.91 -15.62
C ILE A 160 1.11 -2.18 -16.24
N ARG A 161 0.94 -2.20 -17.55
CA ARG A 161 0.37 -3.33 -18.30
C ARG A 161 1.46 -4.17 -18.94
N ARG A 162 1.18 -5.44 -19.15
CA ARG A 162 2.05 -6.33 -19.94
C ARG A 162 1.80 -6.20 -21.43
N ASN A 163 0.62 -5.71 -21.81
CA ASN A 163 0.24 -5.46 -23.20
C ASN A 163 -0.41 -4.09 -23.32
N THR A 164 -0.19 -3.41 -24.44
CA THR A 164 -0.86 -2.16 -24.77
C THR A 164 -2.35 -2.36 -24.97
N LYS A 165 -3.16 -1.42 -24.46
CA LYS A 165 -4.61 -1.40 -24.69
C LYS A 165 -4.95 -0.13 -25.46
N VAL A 166 -5.79 -0.26 -26.49
CA VAL A 166 -6.24 0.87 -27.34
C VAL A 166 -6.86 1.99 -26.49
N THR A 167 -7.55 1.63 -25.41
CA THR A 167 -8.22 2.55 -24.50
C THR A 167 -7.27 3.41 -23.65
N GLU A 168 -5.98 3.09 -23.61
CA GLU A 168 -4.99 3.83 -22.82
C GLU A 168 -4.26 4.92 -23.62
N GLY A 169 -4.53 5.02 -24.94
CA GLY A 169 -3.91 5.98 -25.83
C GLY A 169 -2.42 5.73 -26.06
N PRO A 170 -1.62 6.78 -26.40
CA PRO A 170 -0.19 6.61 -26.64
C PRO A 170 0.53 6.11 -25.39
N THR A 171 1.35 5.06 -25.54
CA THR A 171 2.08 4.41 -24.45
C THR A 171 3.59 4.54 -24.60
N VAL A 172 4.29 4.44 -23.49
CA VAL A 172 5.71 4.09 -23.40
C VAL A 172 5.79 2.60 -23.12
N SER A 173 6.66 1.90 -23.85
CA SER A 173 6.90 0.47 -23.63
C SER A 173 8.38 0.22 -23.41
N ILE A 174 8.70 -0.64 -22.46
CA ILE A 174 10.07 -1.10 -22.20
C ILE A 174 10.10 -2.63 -22.20
N ASN A 175 11.25 -3.17 -22.55
CA ASN A 175 11.53 -4.59 -22.40
C ASN A 175 12.32 -4.82 -21.11
N TYR A 176 11.99 -5.88 -20.39
CA TYR A 176 12.70 -6.27 -19.18
C TYR A 176 12.87 -7.78 -19.11
N LEU A 177 13.87 -8.24 -18.37
CA LEU A 177 14.11 -9.66 -18.16
C LEU A 177 13.29 -10.12 -16.94
N SER A 178 12.33 -11.02 -17.15
CA SER A 178 11.56 -11.62 -16.07
C SER A 178 12.45 -12.50 -15.19
N GLY A 179 12.43 -12.23 -13.89
CA GLY A 179 13.24 -12.99 -12.92
C GLY A 179 12.77 -14.43 -12.69
N SER A 180 11.51 -14.75 -13.01
CA SER A 180 10.92 -16.08 -12.83
C SER A 180 11.09 -16.95 -14.06
N THR A 181 10.85 -16.41 -15.25
CA THR A 181 10.85 -17.16 -16.51
C THR A 181 12.15 -17.04 -17.30
N LYS A 182 13.04 -16.10 -16.93
CA LYS A 182 14.25 -15.71 -17.67
C LYS A 182 13.96 -15.32 -19.15
N GLN A 183 12.75 -14.84 -19.40
CA GLN A 183 12.31 -14.40 -20.72
C GLN A 183 12.21 -12.88 -20.79
N ILE A 184 12.45 -12.32 -21.95
CA ILE A 184 12.18 -10.91 -22.21
C ILE A 184 10.66 -10.71 -22.25
N GLN A 185 10.19 -9.79 -21.41
CA GLN A 185 8.79 -9.39 -21.35
C GLN A 185 8.70 -7.88 -21.57
N THR A 186 7.53 -7.42 -22.00
CA THR A 186 7.26 -6.01 -22.24
C THR A 186 6.38 -5.45 -21.12
N MET A 187 6.68 -4.23 -20.69
CA MET A 187 5.82 -3.40 -19.85
C MET A 187 5.40 -2.16 -20.63
N SER A 188 4.14 -1.78 -20.50
CA SER A 188 3.58 -0.61 -21.19
C SER A 188 2.80 0.27 -20.22
N LEU A 189 2.94 1.58 -20.36
CA LEU A 189 2.22 2.56 -19.56
C LEU A 189 1.81 3.76 -20.41
N SER A 190 0.58 4.26 -20.21
CA SER A 190 0.10 5.45 -20.90
C SER A 190 0.98 6.66 -20.60
N ARG A 191 1.33 7.45 -21.63
CA ARG A 191 2.13 8.68 -21.46
C ARG A 191 1.50 9.72 -20.52
N ARG A 192 0.19 9.64 -20.29
CA ARG A 192 -0.57 10.54 -19.40
C ARG A 192 -0.66 10.04 -17.96
N ALA A 193 -0.14 8.84 -17.67
CA ALA A 193 -0.37 8.18 -16.37
C ALA A 193 0.32 8.88 -15.20
N ILE A 194 1.52 9.41 -15.42
CA ILE A 194 2.35 10.02 -14.37
C ILE A 194 2.99 11.29 -14.91
N PRO A 195 2.78 12.46 -14.27
CA PRO A 195 3.50 13.68 -14.58
C PRO A 195 5.00 13.57 -14.25
N GLU A 196 5.83 14.28 -15.01
CA GLU A 196 7.27 14.39 -14.74
C GLU A 196 7.53 14.96 -13.33
N GLY A 197 8.53 14.47 -12.64
CA GLY A 197 8.89 14.88 -11.27
C GLY A 197 8.05 14.23 -10.16
N SER A 198 7.01 13.45 -10.50
CA SER A 198 6.18 12.77 -9.50
C SER A 198 6.99 11.81 -8.63
N ARG A 199 6.60 11.70 -7.35
CA ARG A 199 7.18 10.79 -6.37
C ARG A 199 6.31 9.52 -6.28
N VAL A 200 6.88 8.38 -6.62
CA VAL A 200 6.12 7.13 -6.76
C VAL A 200 6.57 6.06 -5.77
N LEU A 201 5.61 5.34 -5.20
CA LEU A 201 5.83 4.14 -4.41
C LEU A 201 5.45 2.92 -5.24
N ILE A 202 6.40 2.03 -5.49
CA ILE A 202 6.14 0.75 -6.16
C ILE A 202 5.68 -0.27 -5.13
N ILE A 203 4.56 -0.97 -5.42
CA ILE A 203 4.04 -2.08 -4.59
C ILE A 203 3.81 -3.30 -5.48
N ASP A 204 4.30 -4.47 -5.03
CA ASP A 204 4.09 -5.73 -5.74
C ASP A 204 3.83 -6.88 -4.75
N ASP A 205 3.25 -7.98 -5.25
CA ASP A 205 2.92 -9.15 -4.42
C ASP A 205 4.12 -10.06 -4.18
N PHE A 206 4.92 -10.33 -5.21
CA PHE A 206 5.96 -11.35 -5.14
C PHE A 206 7.23 -10.95 -5.91
N MET A 207 8.39 -11.19 -5.28
CA MET A 207 9.68 -10.94 -5.91
C MET A 207 10.62 -12.15 -5.77
N LYS A 208 11.03 -12.74 -6.90
CA LYS A 208 12.07 -13.79 -6.95
C LYS A 208 13.46 -13.16 -7.14
N ALA A 209 13.83 -12.82 -8.35
CA ALA A 209 15.12 -12.20 -8.66
C ALA A 209 15.05 -10.66 -8.79
N GLY A 210 13.86 -10.08 -8.81
CA GLY A 210 13.64 -8.63 -8.88
C GLY A 210 13.55 -8.05 -10.29
N GLY A 211 13.49 -8.87 -11.34
CA GLY A 211 13.41 -8.39 -12.73
C GLY A 211 12.18 -7.52 -12.99
N THR A 212 11.01 -7.91 -12.48
CA THR A 212 9.77 -7.13 -12.57
C THR A 212 9.89 -5.79 -11.85
N ALA A 213 10.39 -5.80 -10.61
CA ALA A 213 10.63 -4.58 -9.83
C ALA A 213 11.63 -3.64 -10.54
N LYS A 214 12.69 -4.19 -11.13
CA LYS A 214 13.64 -3.43 -11.94
C LYS A 214 12.97 -2.82 -13.17
N GLY A 215 12.14 -3.60 -13.89
CA GLY A 215 11.35 -3.09 -15.02
C GLY A 215 10.44 -1.92 -14.61
N MET A 216 9.73 -2.03 -13.47
CA MET A 216 8.91 -0.92 -12.96
C MET A 216 9.76 0.32 -12.63
N GLN A 217 10.92 0.15 -11.99
CA GLN A 217 11.84 1.27 -11.70
C GLN A 217 12.37 1.92 -12.99
N ASP A 218 12.70 1.12 -14.01
CA ASP A 218 13.18 1.64 -15.30
C ASP A 218 12.04 2.34 -16.07
N MET A 219 10.81 1.81 -16.03
CA MET A 219 9.64 2.52 -16.55
C MET A 219 9.46 3.90 -15.89
N MET A 220 9.64 4.01 -14.58
CA MET A 220 9.53 5.31 -13.89
C MET A 220 10.60 6.30 -14.34
N LYS A 221 11.79 5.85 -14.72
CA LYS A 221 12.83 6.72 -15.31
C LYS A 221 12.41 7.31 -16.66
N GLU A 222 11.71 6.51 -17.51
CA GLU A 222 11.16 7.00 -18.79
C GLU A 222 10.12 8.13 -18.57
N PHE A 223 9.43 8.10 -17.43
CA PHE A 223 8.51 9.16 -17.01
C PHE A 223 9.20 10.29 -16.22
N LYS A 224 10.51 10.20 -16.01
CA LYS A 224 11.28 11.12 -15.12
C LYS A 224 10.63 11.26 -13.74
N ALA A 225 10.04 10.17 -13.24
CA ALA A 225 9.45 10.09 -11.91
C ALA A 225 10.48 9.53 -10.90
N HIS A 226 10.35 9.94 -9.64
CA HIS A 226 11.24 9.54 -8.55
C HIS A 226 10.65 8.39 -7.77
N VAL A 227 11.27 7.20 -7.85
CA VAL A 227 10.89 6.06 -7.01
C VAL A 227 11.37 6.32 -5.59
N VAL A 228 10.44 6.59 -4.67
CA VAL A 228 10.74 6.87 -3.25
C VAL A 228 10.81 5.60 -2.40
N GLY A 229 10.30 4.49 -2.92
CA GLY A 229 10.36 3.19 -2.27
C GLY A 229 9.80 2.07 -3.13
N THR A 230 10.15 0.84 -2.77
CA THR A 230 9.60 -0.39 -3.37
C THR A 230 9.18 -1.32 -2.24
N GLY A 231 7.89 -1.58 -2.13
CA GLY A 231 7.29 -2.50 -1.17
C GLY A 231 6.90 -3.81 -1.83
N ILE A 232 7.30 -4.93 -1.25
CA ILE A 232 7.04 -6.28 -1.75
C ILE A 232 6.36 -7.08 -0.63
N MET A 233 5.24 -7.74 -0.92
CA MET A 233 4.61 -8.57 0.11
C MET A 233 5.50 -9.76 0.46
N ILE A 234 5.96 -10.53 -0.55
CA ILE A 234 6.81 -11.71 -0.34
C ILE A 234 8.02 -11.64 -1.27
N ALA A 235 9.23 -11.72 -0.71
CA ALA A 235 10.45 -11.94 -1.49
C ALA A 235 11.02 -13.33 -1.21
N THR A 236 11.59 -13.99 -2.21
CA THR A 236 12.29 -15.26 -1.99
C THR A 236 13.65 -15.02 -1.37
N ALA A 237 14.16 -15.94 -0.52
CA ALA A 237 15.52 -15.87 -0.01
C ALA A 237 16.55 -16.05 -1.15
N GLN A 238 16.25 -16.93 -2.11
CA GLN A 238 17.12 -17.19 -3.25
C GLN A 238 16.51 -16.64 -4.57
N PRO A 239 17.31 -16.08 -5.48
CA PRO A 239 18.74 -15.79 -5.33
C PRO A 239 18.99 -14.70 -4.30
N ALA A 240 20.09 -14.79 -3.53
CA ALA A 240 20.44 -13.79 -2.52
C ALA A 240 20.69 -12.41 -3.15
N ASN A 241 21.36 -12.38 -4.30
CA ASN A 241 21.58 -11.16 -5.06
C ASN A 241 20.39 -10.88 -5.98
N LYS A 242 19.56 -9.91 -5.58
CA LYS A 242 18.47 -9.39 -6.42
C LYS A 242 19.00 -8.31 -7.38
N VAL A 243 18.35 -8.14 -8.52
CA VAL A 243 18.70 -7.05 -9.48
C VAL A 243 18.25 -5.67 -9.01
N VAL A 244 17.54 -5.58 -7.89
CA VAL A 244 17.15 -4.34 -7.19
C VAL A 244 17.67 -4.40 -5.77
N SER A 245 18.21 -3.28 -5.27
CA SER A 245 18.81 -3.20 -3.92
C SER A 245 17.90 -2.55 -2.89
N ASN A 246 17.13 -1.53 -3.28
CA ASN A 246 16.34 -0.73 -2.35
C ASN A 246 14.86 -1.18 -2.37
N TYR A 247 14.54 -2.22 -1.59
CA TYR A 247 13.17 -2.66 -1.40
C TYR A 247 12.92 -3.07 0.05
N THR A 248 11.66 -3.05 0.44
CA THR A 248 11.19 -3.53 1.74
C THR A 248 10.21 -4.67 1.48
N ASN A 249 10.52 -5.87 1.94
CA ASN A 249 9.59 -7.00 1.91
C ASN A 249 8.98 -7.25 3.29
N LEU A 250 7.75 -7.75 3.33
CA LEU A 250 7.03 -8.06 4.56
C LEU A 250 7.29 -9.50 5.00
N LEU A 251 7.38 -10.41 4.05
CA LEU A 251 7.60 -11.84 4.26
C LEU A 251 8.75 -12.33 3.37
N THR A 252 9.47 -13.34 3.86
CA THR A 252 10.50 -14.04 3.10
C THR A 252 10.10 -15.50 2.90
N LEU A 253 10.00 -15.93 1.63
CA LEU A 253 9.91 -17.34 1.27
C LEU A 253 11.33 -17.92 1.27
N LYS A 254 11.64 -18.72 2.30
CA LYS A 254 12.96 -19.37 2.46
C LYS A 254 13.18 -20.52 1.49
N GLY A 255 12.11 -21.27 1.21
CA GLY A 255 12.15 -22.39 0.28
C GLY A 255 10.83 -23.14 0.23
N ILE A 256 10.72 -24.00 -0.76
CA ILE A 256 9.67 -25.01 -0.92
C ILE A 256 10.39 -26.33 -1.12
N ASP A 257 10.08 -27.31 -0.28
CA ASP A 257 10.57 -28.70 -0.37
C ASP A 257 9.40 -29.58 -0.82
N GLU A 258 9.40 -29.96 -2.11
CA GLU A 258 8.31 -30.76 -2.69
C GLU A 258 8.32 -32.19 -2.18
N ASP A 259 9.50 -32.75 -1.83
CA ASP A 259 9.61 -34.12 -1.35
C ASP A 259 9.05 -34.27 0.08
N LYS A 260 9.21 -33.23 0.90
CA LYS A 260 8.67 -33.19 2.27
C LYS A 260 7.31 -32.52 2.37
N GLU A 261 6.79 -32.01 1.25
CA GLU A 261 5.56 -31.17 1.22
C GLU A 261 5.61 -29.99 2.20
N GLU A 262 6.74 -29.29 2.26
CA GLU A 262 6.94 -28.18 3.20
C GLU A 262 7.18 -26.85 2.48
N ILE A 263 6.55 -25.79 3.01
CA ILE A 263 6.71 -24.41 2.58
C ILE A 263 7.24 -23.59 3.76
N TYR A 264 8.35 -22.90 3.58
CA TYR A 264 8.99 -22.12 4.65
C TYR A 264 8.84 -20.61 4.38
N VAL A 265 7.88 -19.99 5.06
CA VAL A 265 7.66 -18.54 5.01
C VAL A 265 7.85 -17.94 6.39
N GLU A 266 8.57 -16.82 6.48
CA GLU A 266 8.78 -16.11 7.74
C GLU A 266 8.59 -14.59 7.55
N PRO A 267 8.23 -13.84 8.62
CA PRO A 267 8.28 -12.39 8.62
C PRO A 267 9.70 -11.88 8.36
N SER A 268 9.81 -10.76 7.61
CA SER A 268 11.09 -10.12 7.26
C SER A 268 11.40 -8.89 8.13
N ILE A 269 10.52 -8.54 9.06
CA ILE A 269 10.56 -7.29 9.83
C ILE A 269 10.66 -7.62 11.32
#